data_9799c9634a83d4383536ec8f9d5b4477
#
_entry.id   9799c9634a83d4383536ec8f9d5b4477
#
_cell.length_a   1.000
_cell.length_b   1.000
_cell.length_c   1.000
_cell.angle_alpha   90.00
_cell.angle_beta   90.00
_cell.angle_gamma   90.00
#
_symmetry.space_group_name_H-M   'P 1'
#
loop_
_entity.id
_entity.type
_entity.pdbx_description
1 polymer ?
#
loop_
_entity_poly.entity_id
_entity_poly.type
_entity_poly.pdbx_seq_one_letter_code
_entity_poly.pdbx_strand_id
1 'polypeptide(L)'
;MKERRNALWGSIFMAAMLLLLCTSCRKAPQWRLAQGAVWNTTYRIVYNSPEDLSDSIQAVMSAIEMSLSPFNEHSLISRINRNETDSTDAMIDTVFAISQEVSHATGGRFDPTVSPLVNLWGFGFDLQARKAMETSGESPDFIVPRENIDSALRLVGIGDCRIDNHRIVKKHPSTTFNFSAVTKGFGCDMIADMLRRNGSDNHMVEIGGEIALDGPH
;
A
#
# COMPACT_ATOMS: atom_id res chain seq x y z
N MET A 1 51.46 -19.83 43.77
CA MET A 1 51.20 -19.19 42.46
C MET A 1 50.29 -20.02 41.54
N LYS A 2 50.36 -21.33 41.53
CA LYS A 2 49.55 -22.23 40.66
C LYS A 2 48.06 -22.26 41.03
N GLU A 3 47.71 -22.25 42.32
CA GLU A 3 46.31 -22.27 42.80
C GLU A 3 45.53 -20.99 42.47
N ARG A 4 46.13 -19.80 42.61
CA ARG A 4 45.47 -18.53 42.26
C ARG A 4 45.18 -18.42 40.77
N ARG A 5 46.04 -19.01 39.93
CA ARG A 5 45.85 -19.05 38.48
C ARG A 5 44.68 -19.96 38.09
N ASN A 6 44.53 -21.12 38.74
CA ASN A 6 43.42 -22.03 38.46
C ASN A 6 42.07 -21.47 38.93
N ALA A 7 42.05 -20.75 40.08
CA ALA A 7 40.85 -20.05 40.53
C ALA A 7 40.40 -18.93 39.55
N LEU A 8 41.37 -18.21 38.99
CA LEU A 8 41.08 -17.14 38.00
C LEU A 8 40.48 -17.71 36.71
N TRP A 9 41.04 -18.82 36.23
CA TRP A 9 40.50 -19.50 35.02
C TRP A 9 39.10 -20.09 35.25
N GLY A 10 38.82 -20.63 36.44
CA GLY A 10 37.49 -21.11 36.83
C GLY A 10 36.44 -20.00 36.85
N SER A 11 36.82 -18.81 37.38
CA SER A 11 35.91 -17.65 37.43
C SER A 11 35.64 -17.08 36.03
N ILE A 12 36.64 -17.04 35.16
CA ILE A 12 36.47 -16.59 33.77
C ILE A 12 35.59 -17.56 33.00
N PHE A 13 35.75 -18.87 33.17
CA PHE A 13 34.95 -19.90 32.53
C PHE A 13 33.48 -19.85 32.99
N MET A 14 33.27 -19.64 34.30
CA MET A 14 31.94 -19.50 34.88
C MET A 14 31.24 -18.21 34.41
N ALA A 15 31.96 -17.10 34.32
CA ALA A 15 31.43 -15.84 33.76
C ALA A 15 31.09 -15.95 32.28
N ALA A 16 31.92 -16.62 31.47
CA ALA A 16 31.66 -16.88 30.07
C ALA A 16 30.46 -17.82 29.87
N MET A 17 30.28 -18.82 30.74
CA MET A 17 29.14 -19.73 30.70
C MET A 17 27.83 -19.02 31.12
N LEU A 18 27.89 -18.10 32.09
CA LEU A 18 26.75 -17.25 32.46
C LEU A 18 26.35 -16.26 31.30
N LEU A 19 27.33 -15.68 30.64
CA LEU A 19 27.10 -14.83 29.47
C LEU A 19 26.43 -15.59 28.29
N LEU A 20 26.83 -16.86 28.08
CA LEU A 20 26.20 -17.70 27.05
C LEU A 20 24.77 -18.10 27.42
N LEU A 21 24.41 -18.21 28.70
CA LEU A 21 23.04 -18.49 29.14
C LEU A 21 22.09 -17.28 28.97
N CYS A 22 22.62 -16.05 29.01
CA CYS A 22 21.84 -14.85 28.84
C CYS A 22 21.41 -14.58 27.37
N THR A 23 22.03 -15.23 26.40
CA THR A 23 21.72 -15.00 24.96
C THR A 23 20.56 -15.87 24.43
N SER A 24 19.97 -16.75 25.27
CA SER A 24 19.03 -17.78 24.80
C SER A 24 17.55 -17.48 25.06
N CYS A 25 17.18 -16.28 25.49
CA CYS A 25 15.75 -15.93 25.62
C CYS A 25 15.17 -15.27 24.36
N ARG A 26 15.33 -15.90 23.18
CA ARG A 26 14.45 -15.56 22.04
C ARG A 26 13.12 -16.27 22.25
N LYS A 27 12.03 -15.51 22.35
CA LYS A 27 10.69 -16.08 22.31
C LYS A 27 10.55 -16.92 21.03
N ALA A 28 10.02 -18.12 21.15
CA ALA A 28 9.74 -18.97 20.00
C ALA A 28 8.70 -18.26 19.09
N PRO A 29 8.82 -18.36 17.77
CA PRO A 29 7.81 -17.87 16.85
C PRO A 29 6.46 -18.51 17.14
N GLN A 30 5.41 -17.71 17.11
CA GLN A 30 4.03 -18.16 17.30
C GLN A 30 3.16 -17.67 16.14
N TRP A 31 2.21 -18.50 15.72
CA TRP A 31 1.22 -18.08 14.74
C TRP A 31 0.31 -17.00 15.34
N ARG A 32 0.14 -15.92 14.61
CA ARG A 32 -0.66 -14.76 14.97
C ARG A 32 -1.63 -14.43 13.86
N LEU A 33 -2.73 -13.80 14.25
CA LEU A 33 -3.77 -13.33 13.34
C LEU A 33 -4.04 -11.86 13.60
N ALA A 34 -3.89 -11.03 12.56
CA ALA A 34 -4.42 -9.67 12.52
C ALA A 34 -5.53 -9.61 11.47
N GLN A 35 -6.69 -9.07 11.83
CA GLN A 35 -7.82 -8.94 10.92
C GLN A 35 -8.66 -7.71 11.27
N GLY A 36 -9.35 -7.16 10.28
CA GLY A 36 -10.19 -5.99 10.45
C GLY A 36 -10.70 -5.42 9.13
N ALA A 37 -11.05 -4.14 9.14
CA ALA A 37 -11.48 -3.39 7.97
C ALA A 37 -10.42 -2.35 7.60
N VAL A 38 -10.18 -2.17 6.30
CA VAL A 38 -9.29 -1.16 5.73
C VAL A 38 -9.76 -0.79 4.31
N TRP A 39 -9.66 0.45 3.90
CA TRP A 39 -9.94 0.94 2.53
C TRP A 39 -11.28 0.44 1.94
N ASN A 40 -12.35 0.50 2.74
CA ASN A 40 -13.69 -0.02 2.42
C ASN A 40 -13.76 -1.53 2.11
N THR A 41 -12.80 -2.32 2.59
CA THR A 41 -12.78 -3.78 2.50
C THR A 41 -12.28 -4.38 3.81
N THR A 42 -12.03 -5.68 3.83
CA THR A 42 -11.47 -6.39 4.98
C THR A 42 -10.04 -6.82 4.71
N TYR A 43 -9.28 -7.04 5.76
CA TYR A 43 -7.98 -7.69 5.70
C TYR A 43 -7.91 -8.86 6.66
N ARG A 44 -7.10 -9.84 6.30
CA ARG A 44 -6.73 -10.99 7.11
C ARG A 44 -5.25 -11.32 6.91
N ILE A 45 -4.48 -11.22 7.99
CA ILE A 45 -3.03 -11.44 7.97
C ILE A 45 -2.69 -12.49 9.01
N VAL A 46 -2.16 -13.62 8.54
CA VAL A 46 -1.65 -14.71 9.38
C VAL A 46 -0.13 -14.72 9.25
N TYR A 47 0.57 -14.69 10.35
CA TYR A 47 2.03 -14.61 10.34
C TYR A 47 2.64 -15.34 11.54
N ASN A 48 3.86 -15.86 11.36
CA ASN A 48 4.62 -16.54 12.42
C ASN A 48 5.72 -15.62 12.92
N SER A 49 5.56 -15.11 14.14
CA SER A 49 6.51 -14.16 14.74
C SER A 49 6.59 -14.33 16.25
N PRO A 50 7.78 -14.13 16.87
CA PRO A 50 7.92 -14.08 18.34
C PRO A 50 7.23 -12.84 18.93
N GLU A 51 7.04 -11.79 18.12
CA GLU A 51 6.46 -10.51 18.54
C GLU A 51 5.11 -10.26 17.89
N ASP A 52 4.27 -9.47 18.56
CA ASP A 52 3.04 -8.97 17.94
C ASP A 52 3.38 -7.78 17.03
N LEU A 53 3.07 -7.93 15.75
CA LEU A 53 3.33 -6.92 14.72
C LEU A 53 2.06 -6.18 14.28
N SER A 54 0.97 -6.31 15.02
CA SER A 54 -0.32 -5.69 14.67
C SER A 54 -0.23 -4.17 14.51
N ASP A 55 0.50 -3.49 15.41
CA ASP A 55 0.72 -2.04 15.32
C ASP A 55 1.54 -1.66 14.07
N SER A 56 2.55 -2.47 13.74
CA SER A 56 3.36 -2.27 12.53
C SER A 56 2.54 -2.47 11.25
N ILE A 57 1.64 -3.46 11.24
CA ILE A 57 0.69 -3.68 10.15
C ILE A 57 -0.20 -2.45 9.97
N GLN A 58 -0.78 -1.93 11.04
CA GLN A 58 -1.63 -0.73 11.01
C GLN A 58 -0.84 0.50 10.55
N ALA A 59 0.41 0.65 10.98
CA ALA A 59 1.26 1.76 10.54
C ALA A 59 1.52 1.73 9.02
N VAL A 60 1.79 0.56 8.45
CA VAL A 60 1.94 0.40 6.98
C VAL A 60 0.65 0.76 6.25
N MET A 61 -0.51 0.24 6.71
CA MET A 61 -1.81 0.54 6.11
C MET A 61 -2.12 2.04 6.16
N SER A 62 -1.84 2.69 7.29
CA SER A 62 -2.05 4.13 7.47
C SER A 62 -1.12 4.96 6.56
N ALA A 63 0.13 4.55 6.39
CA ALA A 63 1.06 5.22 5.49
C ALA A 63 0.59 5.13 4.02
N ILE A 64 0.10 3.96 3.59
CA ILE A 64 -0.46 3.77 2.25
C ILE A 64 -1.71 4.62 2.05
N GLU A 65 -2.60 4.68 3.04
CA GLU A 65 -3.81 5.54 3.00
C GLU A 65 -3.42 7.01 2.80
N MET A 66 -2.45 7.51 3.56
CA MET A 66 -2.01 8.90 3.49
C MET A 66 -1.24 9.24 2.21
N SER A 67 -0.66 8.25 1.54
CA SER A 67 0.01 8.43 0.25
C SER A 67 -0.96 8.28 -0.93
N LEU A 68 -1.69 7.18 -1.01
CA LEU A 68 -2.30 6.67 -2.24
C LEU A 68 -3.83 6.75 -2.31
N SER A 69 -4.54 7.04 -1.21
CA SER A 69 -6.01 7.02 -1.21
C SER A 69 -6.60 8.29 -1.87
N PRO A 70 -7.26 8.18 -3.02
CA PRO A 70 -7.95 9.33 -3.64
C PRO A 70 -9.24 9.70 -2.89
N PHE A 71 -9.70 8.86 -1.95
CA PHE A 71 -10.89 9.07 -1.12
C PHE A 71 -10.58 9.81 0.18
N ASN A 72 -9.30 9.91 0.56
CA ASN A 72 -8.82 10.69 1.69
C ASN A 72 -8.35 12.06 1.18
N GLU A 73 -9.04 13.13 1.54
CA GLU A 73 -8.72 14.49 1.08
C GLU A 73 -7.34 14.99 1.51
N HIS A 74 -6.79 14.43 2.61
CA HIS A 74 -5.48 14.79 3.14
C HIS A 74 -4.34 13.97 2.55
N SER A 75 -4.63 12.93 1.77
CA SER A 75 -3.61 12.09 1.14
C SER A 75 -2.77 12.87 0.14
N LEU A 76 -1.54 12.39 -0.09
CA LEU A 76 -0.63 13.01 -1.05
C LEU A 76 -1.19 12.96 -2.47
N ILE A 77 -1.79 11.83 -2.88
CA ILE A 77 -2.38 11.72 -4.22
C ILE A 77 -3.58 12.66 -4.42
N SER A 78 -4.40 12.87 -3.37
CA SER A 78 -5.51 13.83 -3.43
C SER A 78 -5.03 15.26 -3.58
N ARG A 79 -3.95 15.64 -2.89
CA ARG A 79 -3.31 16.96 -3.05
C ARG A 79 -2.70 17.14 -4.43
N ILE A 80 -2.07 16.10 -4.98
CA ILE A 80 -1.58 16.09 -6.37
C ILE A 80 -2.75 16.26 -7.34
N ASN A 81 -3.84 15.54 -7.14
CA ASN A 81 -5.02 15.62 -7.99
C ASN A 81 -5.62 17.03 -8.01
N ARG A 82 -5.61 17.74 -6.88
CA ARG A 82 -6.06 19.15 -6.78
C ARG A 82 -4.99 20.18 -7.18
N ASN A 83 -3.81 19.74 -7.64
CA ASN A 83 -2.66 20.61 -7.99
C ASN A 83 -2.13 21.47 -6.82
N GLU A 84 -2.29 21.02 -5.59
CA GLU A 84 -1.72 21.68 -4.41
C GLU A 84 -0.22 21.38 -4.25
N THR A 85 0.23 20.28 -4.86
CA THR A 85 1.63 19.87 -4.94
C THR A 85 1.84 19.01 -6.19
N ASP A 86 3.06 18.96 -6.68
CA ASP A 86 3.54 18.02 -7.69
C ASP A 86 4.58 17.04 -7.12
N SER A 87 4.96 17.21 -5.84
CA SER A 87 5.91 16.33 -5.18
C SER A 87 5.30 14.96 -4.90
N THR A 88 6.05 13.91 -5.18
CA THR A 88 5.69 12.52 -4.91
C THR A 88 6.52 11.93 -3.78
N ASP A 89 6.08 10.81 -3.23
CA ASP A 89 6.85 9.95 -2.35
C ASP A 89 7.21 8.62 -3.05
N ALA A 90 8.00 7.80 -2.38
CA ALA A 90 8.44 6.52 -2.94
C ALA A 90 7.28 5.56 -3.25
N MET A 91 6.15 5.65 -2.54
CA MET A 91 4.98 4.80 -2.81
C MET A 91 4.30 5.24 -4.12
N ILE A 92 4.08 6.55 -4.31
CA ILE A 92 3.52 7.09 -5.56
C ILE A 92 4.45 6.77 -6.72
N ASP A 93 5.77 6.97 -6.57
CA ASP A 93 6.74 6.66 -7.62
C ASP A 93 6.65 5.19 -8.04
N THR A 94 6.54 4.29 -7.07
CA THR A 94 6.47 2.84 -7.32
C THR A 94 5.15 2.47 -8.01
N VAL A 95 4.00 2.88 -7.49
CA VAL A 95 2.71 2.51 -8.09
C VAL A 95 2.50 3.19 -9.44
N PHE A 96 3.07 4.37 -9.65
CA PHE A 96 3.07 5.04 -10.96
C PHE A 96 3.87 4.24 -11.98
N ALA A 97 5.09 3.80 -11.64
CA ALA A 97 5.93 2.99 -12.52
C ALA A 97 5.25 1.66 -12.88
N ILE A 98 4.71 0.94 -11.90
CA ILE A 98 3.92 -0.30 -12.12
C ILE A 98 2.74 -0.01 -13.05
N SER A 99 2.02 1.08 -12.80
CA SER A 99 0.86 1.46 -13.61
C SER A 99 1.22 1.78 -15.05
N GLN A 100 2.35 2.44 -15.30
CA GLN A 100 2.84 2.71 -16.65
C GLN A 100 3.22 1.41 -17.38
N GLU A 101 3.91 0.50 -16.69
CA GLU A 101 4.28 -0.80 -17.24
C GLU A 101 3.05 -1.61 -17.64
N VAL A 102 2.07 -1.74 -16.74
CA VAL A 102 0.82 -2.47 -17.01
C VAL A 102 0.00 -1.79 -18.12
N SER A 103 -0.08 -0.46 -18.13
CA SER A 103 -0.74 0.29 -19.21
C SER A 103 -0.10 -0.01 -20.55
N HIS A 104 1.22 0.03 -20.63
CA HIS A 104 1.96 -0.29 -21.85
C HIS A 104 1.75 -1.74 -22.28
N ALA A 105 1.89 -2.70 -21.36
CA ALA A 105 1.74 -4.14 -21.63
C ALA A 105 0.31 -4.51 -22.09
N THR A 106 -0.70 -3.76 -21.66
CA THR A 106 -2.11 -3.99 -22.01
C THR A 106 -2.57 -3.16 -23.20
N GLY A 107 -1.68 -2.38 -23.82
CA GLY A 107 -2.05 -1.46 -24.92
C GLY A 107 -3.04 -0.39 -24.47
N GLY A 108 -2.88 0.15 -23.26
CA GLY A 108 -3.71 1.21 -22.69
C GLY A 108 -5.08 0.74 -22.17
N ARG A 109 -5.33 -0.56 -22.03
CA ARG A 109 -6.57 -1.09 -21.44
C ARG A 109 -6.66 -0.88 -19.93
N PHE A 110 -5.54 -0.75 -19.27
CA PHE A 110 -5.43 -0.28 -17.91
C PHE A 110 -4.86 1.14 -17.90
N ASP A 111 -5.56 2.07 -17.26
CA ASP A 111 -5.08 3.45 -17.09
C ASP A 111 -5.60 4.04 -15.76
N PRO A 112 -4.72 4.38 -14.80
CA PRO A 112 -5.13 4.94 -13.51
C PRO A 112 -5.64 6.39 -13.63
N THR A 113 -5.61 7.00 -14.81
CA THR A 113 -6.14 8.35 -15.05
C THR A 113 -7.59 8.36 -15.52
N VAL A 114 -8.29 7.21 -15.51
CA VAL A 114 -9.71 7.09 -15.93
C VAL A 114 -10.71 7.74 -14.95
N SER A 115 -10.27 8.31 -13.83
CA SER A 115 -11.15 8.90 -12.83
C SER A 115 -12.16 9.92 -13.37
N PRO A 116 -11.85 10.79 -14.32
CA PRO A 116 -12.86 11.67 -14.91
C PRO A 116 -14.05 10.92 -15.53
N LEU A 117 -13.78 9.76 -16.15
CA LEU A 117 -14.83 8.88 -16.66
C LEU A 117 -15.61 8.23 -15.51
N VAL A 118 -14.92 7.65 -14.52
CA VAL A 118 -15.55 6.98 -13.39
C VAL A 118 -16.45 7.93 -12.59
N ASN A 119 -16.04 9.20 -12.47
CA ASN A 119 -16.84 10.25 -11.82
C ASN A 119 -18.15 10.54 -12.57
N LEU A 120 -18.18 10.45 -13.91
CA LEU A 120 -19.41 10.67 -14.69
C LEU A 120 -20.52 9.67 -14.35
N TRP A 121 -20.17 8.48 -13.86
CA TRP A 121 -21.12 7.46 -13.39
C TRP A 121 -21.27 7.41 -11.88
N GLY A 122 -20.75 8.40 -11.14
CA GLY A 122 -20.90 8.52 -9.70
C GLY A 122 -20.09 7.52 -8.87
N PHE A 123 -19.22 6.72 -9.47
CA PHE A 123 -18.39 5.72 -8.77
C PHE A 123 -17.03 6.23 -8.33
N GLY A 124 -16.67 7.48 -8.72
CA GLY A 124 -15.39 8.07 -8.40
C GLY A 124 -15.32 8.70 -7.01
N PHE A 125 -14.20 9.36 -6.74
CA PHE A 125 -13.96 10.09 -5.49
C PHE A 125 -14.50 11.52 -5.49
N ASP A 126 -15.06 12.01 -6.61
CA ASP A 126 -15.73 13.31 -6.67
C ASP A 126 -17.08 13.24 -5.95
N LEU A 127 -17.13 13.86 -4.75
CA LEU A 127 -18.32 13.88 -3.90
C LEU A 127 -19.51 14.61 -4.54
N GLN A 128 -19.27 15.61 -5.40
CA GLN A 128 -20.33 16.33 -6.10
C GLN A 128 -20.95 15.46 -7.20
N ALA A 129 -20.11 14.79 -7.97
CA ALA A 129 -20.56 13.83 -8.98
C ALA A 129 -21.36 12.69 -8.34
N ARG A 130 -20.90 12.14 -7.21
CA ARG A 130 -21.62 11.10 -6.46
C ARG A 130 -22.98 11.56 -5.98
N LYS A 131 -23.06 12.75 -5.33
CA LYS A 131 -24.33 13.30 -4.87
C LYS A 131 -25.31 13.60 -6.02
N ALA A 132 -24.79 14.09 -7.15
CA ALA A 132 -25.60 14.30 -8.33
C ALA A 132 -26.20 12.99 -8.86
N MET A 133 -25.42 11.89 -8.83
CA MET A 133 -25.91 10.55 -9.18
C MET A 133 -26.91 9.98 -8.20
N GLU A 134 -26.69 10.12 -6.90
CA GLU A 134 -27.65 9.70 -5.87
C GLU A 134 -29.00 10.41 -6.05
N THR A 135 -28.99 11.65 -6.53
CA THR A 135 -30.22 12.45 -6.74
C THR A 135 -30.89 12.17 -8.08
N SER A 136 -30.13 11.83 -9.13
CA SER A 136 -30.62 11.63 -10.50
C SER A 136 -30.58 10.17 -10.96
N GLY A 137 -29.77 9.34 -10.33
CA GLY A 137 -29.43 7.98 -10.78
C GLY A 137 -30.46 6.90 -10.42
N GLU A 138 -31.55 7.25 -9.72
CA GLU A 138 -32.70 6.34 -9.55
C GLU A 138 -33.54 6.25 -10.84
N SER A 139 -33.23 7.04 -11.88
CA SER A 139 -33.87 6.92 -13.17
C SER A 139 -33.21 5.77 -13.96
N PRO A 140 -33.99 4.76 -14.39
CA PRO A 140 -33.50 3.69 -15.27
C PRO A 140 -32.95 4.20 -16.61
N ASP A 141 -33.18 5.47 -16.94
CA ASP A 141 -32.82 6.12 -18.19
C ASP A 141 -31.61 7.07 -18.06
N PHE A 142 -30.80 6.95 -16.98
CA PHE A 142 -29.61 7.80 -16.85
C PHE A 142 -28.58 7.45 -17.91
N ILE A 143 -28.46 8.36 -18.88
CA ILE A 143 -27.48 8.28 -19.97
C ILE A 143 -26.48 9.43 -19.83
N VAL A 144 -25.19 9.11 -19.66
CA VAL A 144 -24.13 10.12 -19.73
C VAL A 144 -24.05 10.67 -21.16
N PRO A 145 -24.19 11.99 -21.38
CA PRO A 145 -24.05 12.58 -22.71
C PRO A 145 -22.69 12.26 -23.34
N ARG A 146 -22.69 11.94 -24.62
CA ARG A 146 -21.48 11.60 -25.37
C ARG A 146 -20.41 12.69 -25.30
N GLU A 147 -20.81 13.94 -25.34
CA GLU A 147 -19.92 15.11 -25.24
C GLU A 147 -19.16 15.14 -23.90
N ASN A 148 -19.80 14.70 -22.78
CA ASN A 148 -19.17 14.61 -21.48
C ASN A 148 -18.13 13.47 -21.45
N ILE A 149 -18.45 12.33 -22.08
CA ILE A 149 -17.52 11.20 -22.23
C ILE A 149 -16.30 11.64 -23.04
N ASP A 150 -16.52 12.27 -24.21
CA ASP A 150 -15.45 12.74 -25.11
C ASP A 150 -14.57 13.82 -24.41
N SER A 151 -15.17 14.63 -23.56
CA SER A 151 -14.46 15.63 -22.75
C SER A 151 -13.59 14.97 -21.66
N ALA A 152 -14.12 13.99 -20.95
CA ALA A 152 -13.40 13.25 -19.94
C ALA A 152 -12.23 12.42 -20.53
N LEU A 153 -12.43 11.80 -21.70
CA LEU A 153 -11.41 11.02 -22.40
C LEU A 153 -10.17 11.86 -22.76
N ARG A 154 -10.32 13.16 -23.02
CA ARG A 154 -9.16 14.04 -23.26
C ARG A 154 -8.22 14.18 -22.08
N LEU A 155 -8.70 13.91 -20.86
CA LEU A 155 -7.94 13.98 -19.61
C LEU A 155 -7.26 12.66 -19.24
N VAL A 156 -7.63 11.57 -19.93
CA VAL A 156 -7.09 10.22 -19.69
C VAL A 156 -5.83 10.00 -20.51
N GLY A 157 -4.84 9.36 -19.93
CA GLY A 157 -3.61 8.97 -20.61
C GLY A 157 -2.39 9.04 -19.68
N ILE A 158 -2.12 7.94 -18.93
CA ILE A 158 -0.91 7.84 -18.10
C ILE A 158 0.37 7.91 -18.93
N GLY A 159 0.33 7.45 -20.18
CA GLY A 159 1.49 7.48 -21.08
C GLY A 159 1.99 8.90 -21.39
N ASP A 160 1.13 9.91 -21.25
CA ASP A 160 1.50 11.33 -21.40
C ASP A 160 1.89 12.00 -20.07
N CYS A 161 1.93 11.24 -18.98
CA CYS A 161 2.37 11.68 -17.66
C CYS A 161 3.76 11.10 -17.36
N ARG A 162 4.52 11.75 -16.49
CA ARG A 162 5.81 11.24 -16.03
C ARG A 162 6.12 11.70 -14.61
N ILE A 163 7.00 11.00 -13.94
CA ILE A 163 7.65 11.46 -12.71
C ILE A 163 9.11 11.75 -13.03
N ASP A 164 9.58 12.93 -12.65
CA ASP A 164 10.95 13.37 -12.79
C ASP A 164 11.42 13.98 -11.46
N ASN A 165 12.49 13.41 -10.89
CA ASN A 165 13.05 13.84 -9.60
C ASN A 165 11.97 13.98 -8.49
N HIS A 166 11.13 12.95 -8.31
CA HIS A 166 10.01 12.94 -7.36
C HIS A 166 9.01 14.08 -7.58
N ARG A 167 8.79 14.47 -8.83
CA ARG A 167 7.78 15.46 -9.24
C ARG A 167 6.98 14.90 -10.39
N ILE A 168 5.65 14.87 -10.22
CA ILE A 168 4.74 14.37 -11.24
C ILE A 168 4.40 15.48 -12.24
N VAL A 169 4.55 15.16 -13.52
CA VAL A 169 4.12 16.02 -14.62
C VAL A 169 2.90 15.38 -15.27
N LYS A 170 1.80 16.07 -15.24
CA LYS A 170 0.51 15.62 -15.78
C LYS A 170 0.40 15.95 -17.26
N LYS A 171 -0.35 15.15 -18.02
CA LYS A 171 -0.79 15.46 -19.39
C LYS A 171 -1.56 16.78 -19.45
N HIS A 172 -2.48 16.97 -18.51
CA HIS A 172 -3.31 18.15 -18.37
C HIS A 172 -3.49 18.47 -16.88
N PRO A 173 -3.61 19.75 -16.46
CA PRO A 173 -3.83 20.07 -15.04
C PRO A 173 -5.03 19.34 -14.40
N SER A 174 -6.08 19.06 -15.19
CA SER A 174 -7.26 18.32 -14.73
C SER A 174 -7.13 16.80 -14.84
N THR A 175 -5.99 16.25 -15.27
CA THR A 175 -5.72 14.82 -15.17
C THR A 175 -5.61 14.44 -13.71
N THR A 176 -6.33 13.40 -13.29
CA THR A 176 -6.35 12.90 -11.91
C THR A 176 -5.97 11.42 -11.89
N PHE A 177 -5.26 11.02 -10.85
CA PHE A 177 -4.80 9.65 -10.66
C PHE A 177 -5.67 8.93 -9.62
N ASN A 178 -5.97 7.68 -9.91
CA ASN A 178 -6.61 6.73 -9.00
C ASN A 178 -5.88 5.39 -9.10
N PHE A 179 -5.04 5.09 -8.13
CA PHE A 179 -4.26 3.86 -8.09
C PHE A 179 -4.97 2.71 -7.36
N SER A 180 -6.28 2.81 -7.08
CA SER A 180 -7.02 1.81 -6.29
C SER A 180 -6.94 0.39 -6.85
N ALA A 181 -6.78 0.24 -8.17
CA ALA A 181 -6.60 -1.06 -8.81
C ALA A 181 -5.22 -1.71 -8.53
N VAL A 182 -4.23 -0.92 -8.07
CA VAL A 182 -2.87 -1.39 -7.74
C VAL A 182 -2.64 -1.40 -6.23
N THR A 183 -3.24 -0.47 -5.51
CA THR A 183 -2.93 -0.16 -4.11
C THR A 183 -3.10 -1.35 -3.17
N LYS A 184 -4.11 -2.21 -3.37
CA LYS A 184 -4.35 -3.34 -2.46
C LYS A 184 -3.24 -4.41 -2.60
N GLY A 185 -2.89 -4.79 -3.82
CA GLY A 185 -1.77 -5.70 -4.08
C GLY A 185 -0.45 -5.12 -3.58
N PHE A 186 -0.16 -3.85 -3.89
CA PHE A 186 0.99 -3.14 -3.36
C PHE A 186 1.02 -3.13 -1.82
N GLY A 187 -0.15 -2.96 -1.17
CA GLY A 187 -0.30 -3.03 0.28
C GLY A 187 0.02 -4.42 0.84
N CYS A 188 -0.41 -5.48 0.16
CA CYS A 188 -0.05 -6.86 0.52
C CYS A 188 1.48 -7.05 0.48
N ASP A 189 2.13 -6.59 -0.58
CA ASP A 189 3.58 -6.70 -0.74
C ASP A 189 4.34 -5.90 0.31
N MET A 190 3.92 -4.66 0.59
CA MET A 190 4.52 -3.80 1.62
C MET A 190 4.45 -4.43 3.03
N ILE A 191 3.29 -5.03 3.37
CA ILE A 191 3.11 -5.70 4.65
C ILE A 191 3.93 -7.00 4.69
N ALA A 192 3.94 -7.79 3.62
CA ALA A 192 4.75 -9.00 3.52
C ALA A 192 6.25 -8.68 3.71
N ASP A 193 6.74 -7.61 3.07
CA ASP A 193 8.12 -7.14 3.26
C ASP A 193 8.39 -6.68 4.70
N MET A 194 7.46 -5.98 5.31
CA MET A 194 7.58 -5.57 6.72
C MET A 194 7.62 -6.81 7.64
N LEU A 195 6.75 -7.78 7.44
CA LEU A 195 6.73 -9.03 8.20
C LEU A 195 8.06 -9.80 8.06
N ARG A 196 8.59 -9.92 6.85
CA ARG A 196 9.86 -10.57 6.56
C ARG A 196 11.04 -9.88 7.25
N ARG A 197 11.10 -8.55 7.21
CA ARG A 197 12.14 -7.76 7.91
C ARG A 197 12.07 -7.92 9.43
N ASN A 198 10.91 -8.28 9.98
CA ASN A 198 10.71 -8.56 11.41
C ASN A 198 10.78 -10.07 11.74
N GLY A 199 11.36 -10.88 10.85
CA GLY A 199 11.67 -12.29 11.06
C GLY A 199 10.47 -13.23 10.95
N SER A 200 9.40 -12.80 10.24
CA SER A 200 8.31 -13.69 9.84
C SER A 200 8.54 -14.19 8.42
N ASP A 201 9.11 -15.38 8.30
CA ASP A 201 9.38 -16.06 7.01
C ASP A 201 8.17 -16.87 6.53
N ASN A 202 7.11 -16.95 7.35
CA ASN A 202 5.88 -17.69 7.03
C ASN A 202 4.69 -16.76 7.32
N HIS A 203 4.04 -16.29 6.26
CA HIS A 203 2.88 -15.42 6.39
C HIS A 203 1.97 -15.50 5.17
N MET A 204 0.72 -15.12 5.40
CA MET A 204 -0.28 -14.83 4.39
C MET A 204 -0.84 -13.44 4.70
N VAL A 205 -0.74 -12.55 3.74
CA VAL A 205 -1.35 -11.21 3.78
C VAL A 205 -2.47 -11.17 2.76
N GLU A 206 -3.70 -10.94 3.21
CA GLU A 206 -4.87 -10.80 2.35
C GLU A 206 -5.53 -9.46 2.63
N ILE A 207 -5.79 -8.68 1.56
CA ILE A 207 -6.52 -7.40 1.62
C ILE A 207 -7.51 -7.37 0.46
N GLY A 208 -8.81 -7.51 0.75
CA GLY A 208 -9.88 -7.37 -0.24
C GLY A 208 -9.75 -8.33 -1.42
N GLY A 209 -9.21 -9.52 -1.19
CA GLY A 209 -9.03 -10.58 -2.18
C GLY A 209 -7.65 -10.63 -2.85
N GLU A 210 -6.82 -9.61 -2.73
CA GLU A 210 -5.41 -9.67 -3.12
C GLU A 210 -4.59 -10.36 -2.04
N ILE A 211 -3.65 -11.22 -2.42
CA ILE A 211 -2.92 -12.09 -1.49
C ILE A 211 -1.42 -12.06 -1.80
N ALA A 212 -0.61 -11.87 -0.75
CA ALA A 212 0.82 -12.17 -0.73
C ALA A 212 1.09 -13.32 0.23
N LEU A 213 1.90 -14.29 -0.21
CA LEU A 213 2.26 -15.48 0.56
C LEU A 213 3.77 -15.63 0.64
N ASP A 214 4.26 -16.06 1.79
CA ASP A 214 5.65 -16.50 1.97
C ASP A 214 5.69 -17.71 2.93
N GLY A 215 6.62 -18.64 2.67
CA GLY A 215 6.80 -19.84 3.49
C GLY A 215 7.04 -21.09 2.66
N PRO A 216 7.41 -22.21 3.32
CA PRO A 216 7.55 -23.49 2.64
C PRO A 216 6.19 -24.00 2.14
N HIS A 217 6.16 -24.49 0.94
CA HIS A 217 5.01 -25.15 0.29
C HIS A 217 4.80 -26.56 0.83
#